data_e0391104febe4a8faeab0e373a17539a
#
_entry.id   e0391104febe4a8faeab0e373a17539a
#
_cell.length_a   1.000
_cell.length_b   1.000
_cell.length_c   1.000
_cell.angle_alpha   90.00
_cell.angle_beta   90.00
_cell.angle_gamma   90.00
#
_symmetry.space_group_name_H-M   'P 1'
#
loop_
_entity.id
_entity.type
_entity.pdbx_description
1 polymer ?
#
loop_
_entity_poly.entity_id
_entity_poly.type
_entity_poly.pdbx_seq_one_letter_code
_entity_poly.pdbx_strand_id
1 'polypeptide(L)'
;MFPKLELIPHPRFPDQYQICKRTGVCFYKPAQTREYKDSYFLDEYKKQYQKTYYEDEEALRDLARKRLSMLGRFQNPVNSSLFELGSAAGFFLDEARKKGYRVSGLEISPAEVEYSRKTLGLDVLCASFLEENVLKGASFDVVAAFFVVEHFPDADFVFEKLTVLVKPGGFLFLGLPSLNGPTFQTNPEEWFRTHPKDHFWDYSPASLKKMLKGYGFTTEYKKPMSYHPSRDRGWRGRILSHRLFARLSDLTCYGDTFHLIAQKRHT
;
A
#
# COMPACT_ATOMS: atom_id res chain seq x y z
N MET A 1 -17.92 4.84 -16.47
CA MET A 1 -16.80 3.98 -16.93
C MET A 1 -15.51 4.53 -16.35
N PHE A 2 -14.76 3.72 -15.63
CA PHE A 2 -13.47 4.12 -15.06
C PHE A 2 -12.42 4.29 -16.17
N PRO A 3 -11.50 5.23 -16.03
CA PRO A 3 -10.51 5.48 -17.07
C PRO A 3 -9.41 4.42 -17.03
N LYS A 4 -9.26 3.64 -18.11
CA LYS A 4 -8.19 2.64 -18.25
C LYS A 4 -6.79 3.28 -18.33
N LEU A 5 -5.79 2.55 -17.85
CA LEU A 5 -4.39 2.94 -17.92
C LEU A 5 -3.83 2.72 -19.34
N GLU A 6 -3.60 3.79 -20.07
CA GLU A 6 -2.95 3.75 -21.39
C GLU A 6 -1.43 3.87 -21.21
N LEU A 7 -0.72 2.79 -21.51
CA LEU A 7 0.71 2.66 -21.28
C LEU A 7 1.53 2.98 -22.54
N ILE A 8 2.60 3.75 -22.35
CA ILE A 8 3.63 4.03 -23.35
C ILE A 8 5.01 3.66 -22.77
N PRO A 9 6.06 3.46 -23.58
CA PRO A 9 7.41 3.27 -23.06
C PRO A 9 7.83 4.41 -22.13
N HIS A 10 8.49 4.07 -21.02
CA HIS A 10 8.95 5.09 -20.08
C HIS A 10 10.13 5.89 -20.69
N PRO A 11 10.13 7.23 -20.63
CA PRO A 11 11.11 8.06 -21.37
C PRO A 11 12.57 7.86 -20.94
N ARG A 12 12.82 7.46 -19.68
CA ARG A 12 14.18 7.22 -19.15
C ARG A 12 14.53 5.74 -19.02
N PHE A 13 13.55 4.86 -18.87
CA PHE A 13 13.74 3.44 -18.56
C PHE A 13 12.78 2.57 -19.39
N PRO A 14 12.85 2.64 -20.76
CA PRO A 14 11.90 1.96 -21.63
C PRO A 14 12.00 0.42 -21.58
N ASP A 15 13.15 -0.12 -21.18
CA ASP A 15 13.35 -1.57 -21.04
C ASP A 15 12.71 -2.12 -19.77
N GLN A 16 12.69 -1.33 -18.69
CA GLN A 16 12.15 -1.73 -17.39
C GLN A 16 10.68 -1.34 -17.22
N TYR A 17 10.29 -0.15 -17.72
CA TYR A 17 8.97 0.40 -17.47
C TYR A 17 8.18 0.77 -18.72
N GLN A 18 6.86 0.58 -18.61
CA GLN A 18 5.86 1.38 -19.31
C GLN A 18 5.26 2.37 -18.33
N ILE A 19 4.81 3.52 -18.81
CA ILE A 19 4.22 4.59 -17.98
C ILE A 19 2.87 5.01 -18.53
N CYS A 20 1.89 5.19 -17.65
CA CYS A 20 0.62 5.79 -18.06
C CYS A 20 0.82 7.30 -18.30
N LYS A 21 0.64 7.74 -19.54
CA LYS A 21 0.82 9.13 -19.97
C LYS A 21 -0.01 10.12 -19.14
N ARG A 22 -1.22 9.72 -18.75
CA ARG A 22 -2.15 10.57 -18.00
C ARG A 22 -1.83 10.65 -16.51
N THR A 23 -1.50 9.52 -15.89
CA THR A 23 -1.34 9.44 -14.43
C THR A 23 0.12 9.45 -13.99
N GLY A 24 1.02 8.90 -14.79
CA GLY A 24 2.42 8.69 -14.42
C GLY A 24 2.64 7.43 -13.55
N VAL A 25 1.66 6.55 -13.45
CA VAL A 25 1.83 5.22 -12.84
C VAL A 25 2.67 4.36 -13.77
N CYS A 26 3.63 3.60 -13.24
CA CYS A 26 4.55 2.79 -13.99
C CYS A 26 4.22 1.31 -13.88
N PHE A 27 4.21 0.61 -15.01
CA PHE A 27 4.12 -0.84 -15.10
C PHE A 27 5.52 -1.42 -15.29
N TYR A 28 5.93 -2.31 -14.40
CA TYR A 28 7.24 -2.96 -14.44
C TYR A 28 7.21 -4.17 -15.36
N LYS A 29 7.85 -4.07 -16.53
CA LYS A 29 7.82 -5.07 -17.60
C LYS A 29 8.39 -6.45 -17.20
N PRO A 30 9.47 -6.53 -16.38
CA PRO A 30 10.01 -7.81 -15.94
C PRO A 30 9.20 -8.52 -14.86
N ALA A 31 8.10 -7.92 -14.36
CA ALA A 31 7.29 -8.50 -13.29
C ALA A 31 6.70 -9.85 -13.68
N GLN A 32 6.63 -10.75 -12.71
CA GLN A 32 6.13 -12.11 -12.86
C GLN A 32 5.08 -12.41 -11.80
N THR A 33 4.02 -13.11 -12.20
CA THR A 33 3.06 -13.65 -11.24
C THR A 33 3.75 -14.64 -10.32
N ARG A 34 3.37 -14.59 -9.06
CA ARG A 34 3.91 -15.47 -8.03
C ARG A 34 2.81 -16.31 -7.42
N GLU A 35 3.11 -17.59 -7.19
CA GLU A 35 2.27 -18.44 -6.34
C GLU A 35 2.60 -18.15 -4.88
N TYR A 36 1.62 -17.64 -4.14
CA TYR A 36 1.73 -17.44 -2.70
C TYR A 36 1.49 -18.77 -1.98
N LYS A 37 2.58 -19.50 -1.69
CA LYS A 37 2.55 -20.70 -0.83
C LYS A 37 2.58 -20.29 0.64
N ASP A 38 2.10 -21.15 1.52
CA ASP A 38 1.98 -20.85 2.97
C ASP A 38 3.25 -20.34 3.64
N SER A 39 4.43 -20.81 3.21
CA SER A 39 5.72 -20.35 3.75
C SER A 39 6.24 -19.04 3.14
N TYR A 40 5.66 -18.58 2.02
CA TYR A 40 6.23 -17.49 1.24
C TYR A 40 6.38 -16.20 2.02
N PHE A 41 5.30 -15.77 2.66
CA PHE A 41 5.27 -14.52 3.40
C PHE A 41 6.29 -14.54 4.56
N LEU A 42 6.35 -15.64 5.28
CA LEU A 42 7.30 -15.82 6.38
C LEU A 42 8.75 -15.84 5.89
N ASP A 43 9.03 -16.53 4.80
CA ASP A 43 10.38 -16.67 4.24
C ASP A 43 10.91 -15.35 3.68
N GLU A 44 10.10 -14.59 2.95
CA GLU A 44 10.50 -13.29 2.40
C GLU A 44 10.67 -12.25 3.50
N TYR A 45 9.77 -12.21 4.47
CA TYR A 45 9.90 -11.32 5.63
C TYR A 45 11.21 -11.63 6.39
N LYS A 46 11.49 -12.91 6.64
CA LYS A 46 12.71 -13.34 7.32
C LYS A 46 13.98 -13.00 6.53
N LYS A 47 13.96 -13.16 5.20
CA LYS A 47 15.10 -12.74 4.34
C LYS A 47 15.34 -11.24 4.41
N GLN A 48 14.28 -10.43 4.40
CA GLN A 48 14.37 -8.98 4.37
C GLN A 48 14.76 -8.39 5.74
N TYR A 49 14.18 -8.90 6.82
CA TYR A 49 14.29 -8.29 8.16
C TYR A 49 15.11 -9.11 9.15
N GLN A 50 15.59 -10.32 8.77
CA GLN A 50 16.33 -11.27 9.64
C GLN A 50 15.55 -11.69 10.89
N LYS A 51 14.22 -11.57 10.84
CA LYS A 51 13.25 -11.92 11.87
C LYS A 51 12.03 -12.56 11.22
N THR A 52 11.30 -13.36 11.97
CA THR A 52 9.96 -13.78 11.56
C THR A 52 8.96 -12.63 11.74
N TYR A 53 7.84 -12.71 11.04
CA TYR A 53 6.76 -11.73 11.15
C TYR A 53 6.21 -11.64 12.58
N TYR A 54 6.16 -12.77 13.27
CA TYR A 54 5.68 -12.86 14.65
C TYR A 54 6.70 -12.33 15.68
N GLU A 55 7.99 -12.50 15.44
CA GLU A 55 9.04 -11.88 16.28
C GLU A 55 9.04 -10.37 16.18
N ASP A 56 8.50 -9.80 15.08
CA ASP A 56 8.43 -8.35 14.86
C ASP A 56 7.03 -7.77 15.22
N GLU A 57 6.16 -8.55 15.87
CA GLU A 57 4.77 -8.18 16.20
C GLU A 57 4.67 -6.79 16.82
N GLU A 58 5.50 -6.46 17.84
CA GLU A 58 5.39 -5.17 18.52
C GLU A 58 5.71 -4.00 17.60
N ALA A 59 6.73 -4.12 16.73
CA ALA A 59 7.05 -3.10 15.74
C ALA A 59 5.93 -2.94 14.70
N LEU A 60 5.30 -4.05 14.28
CA LEU A 60 4.16 -4.04 13.36
C LEU A 60 2.93 -3.41 14.00
N ARG A 61 2.68 -3.70 15.29
CA ARG A 61 1.60 -3.04 16.07
C ARG A 61 1.87 -1.55 16.25
N ASP A 62 3.12 -1.15 16.51
CA ASP A 62 3.49 0.27 16.57
C ASP A 62 3.24 0.99 15.23
N LEU A 63 3.56 0.34 14.12
CA LEU A 63 3.25 0.85 12.79
C LEU A 63 1.73 0.94 12.57
N ALA A 64 0.97 -0.05 13.01
CA ALA A 64 -0.48 -0.06 12.96
C ALA A 64 -1.07 1.11 13.77
N ARG A 65 -0.61 1.34 15.00
CA ARG A 65 -1.02 2.49 15.84
C ARG A 65 -0.72 3.83 15.17
N LYS A 66 0.44 3.97 14.51
CA LYS A 66 0.79 5.17 13.72
C LYS A 66 -0.15 5.38 12.54
N ARG A 67 -0.47 4.32 11.78
CA ARG A 67 -1.45 4.33 10.68
C ARG A 67 -2.83 4.76 11.17
N LEU A 68 -3.31 4.17 12.26
CA LEU A 68 -4.59 4.51 12.86
C LEU A 68 -4.65 5.95 13.41
N SER A 69 -3.53 6.47 13.93
CA SER A 69 -3.42 7.88 14.32
C SER A 69 -3.55 8.84 13.12
N MET A 70 -3.01 8.45 11.95
CA MET A 70 -3.21 9.23 10.72
C MET A 70 -4.67 9.20 10.28
N LEU A 71 -5.29 8.01 10.24
CA LEU A 71 -6.67 7.80 9.84
C LEU A 71 -7.66 8.50 10.77
N GLY A 72 -7.42 8.49 12.08
CA GLY A 72 -8.28 9.11 13.09
C GLY A 72 -8.43 10.63 12.97
N ARG A 73 -7.65 11.27 12.09
CA ARG A 73 -7.81 12.70 11.75
C ARG A 73 -8.99 12.93 10.80
N PHE A 74 -9.47 11.90 10.13
CA PHE A 74 -10.47 11.96 9.07
C PHE A 74 -11.71 11.13 9.39
N GLN A 75 -11.55 9.99 10.07
CA GLN A 75 -12.61 9.04 10.36
C GLN A 75 -12.70 8.74 11.85
N ASN A 76 -13.88 8.93 12.44
CA ASN A 76 -14.15 8.47 13.79
C ASN A 76 -14.23 6.92 13.79
N PRO A 77 -13.49 6.22 14.67
CA PRO A 77 -13.53 4.77 14.72
C PRO A 77 -14.86 4.21 15.21
N VAL A 78 -15.56 4.93 16.09
CA VAL A 78 -16.79 4.42 16.73
C VAL A 78 -17.88 4.18 15.69
N ASN A 79 -18.38 2.94 15.63
CA ASN A 79 -19.37 2.45 14.67
C ASN A 79 -18.95 2.44 13.19
N SER A 80 -17.71 2.77 12.88
CA SER A 80 -17.19 2.70 11.52
C SER A 80 -16.71 1.30 11.16
N SER A 81 -16.99 0.86 9.93
CA SER A 81 -16.49 -0.40 9.38
C SER A 81 -15.13 -0.18 8.70
N LEU A 82 -14.16 -1.02 9.03
CA LEU A 82 -12.83 -1.01 8.43
C LEU A 82 -12.51 -2.39 7.86
N PHE A 83 -12.14 -2.42 6.60
CA PHE A 83 -11.70 -3.60 5.88
C PHE A 83 -10.23 -3.47 5.48
N GLU A 84 -9.45 -4.52 5.67
CA GLU A 84 -8.06 -4.60 5.23
C GLU A 84 -7.90 -5.66 4.15
N LEU A 85 -7.39 -5.26 2.98
CA LEU A 85 -6.95 -6.15 1.93
C LEU A 85 -5.48 -6.54 2.18
N GLY A 86 -5.21 -7.86 2.22
CA GLY A 86 -3.88 -8.39 2.56
C GLY A 86 -3.57 -8.18 4.05
N SER A 87 -4.44 -8.70 4.92
CA SER A 87 -4.35 -8.43 6.36
C SER A 87 -3.22 -9.17 7.08
N ALA A 88 -2.53 -10.10 6.41
CA ALA A 88 -1.52 -10.97 7.02
C ALA A 88 -2.01 -11.55 8.35
N ALA A 89 -1.18 -11.58 9.40
CA ALA A 89 -1.56 -12.06 10.73
C ALA A 89 -2.62 -11.21 11.45
N GLY A 90 -3.06 -10.07 10.88
CA GLY A 90 -4.16 -9.27 11.39
C GLY A 90 -3.80 -8.23 12.46
N PHE A 91 -2.53 -7.90 12.66
CA PHE A 91 -2.11 -6.95 13.70
C PHE A 91 -2.69 -5.55 13.52
N PHE A 92 -2.83 -5.07 12.28
CA PHE A 92 -3.47 -3.78 12.02
C PHE A 92 -4.97 -3.83 12.33
N LEU A 93 -5.66 -4.90 11.94
CA LEU A 93 -7.08 -5.10 12.25
C LEU A 93 -7.33 -5.18 13.75
N ASP A 94 -6.47 -5.89 14.51
CA ASP A 94 -6.60 -5.99 15.96
C ASP A 94 -6.41 -4.64 16.65
N GLU A 95 -5.42 -3.85 16.24
CA GLU A 95 -5.25 -2.48 16.75
C GLU A 95 -6.41 -1.55 16.33
N ALA A 96 -6.98 -1.73 15.13
CA ALA A 96 -8.16 -1.00 14.68
C ALA A 96 -9.41 -1.35 15.52
N ARG A 97 -9.62 -2.66 15.81
CA ARG A 97 -10.69 -3.12 16.69
C ARG A 97 -10.58 -2.51 18.09
N LYS A 98 -9.38 -2.47 18.67
CA LYS A 98 -9.11 -1.82 19.97
C LYS A 98 -9.44 -0.32 19.96
N LYS A 99 -9.39 0.32 18.79
CA LYS A 99 -9.80 1.74 18.61
C LYS A 99 -11.29 1.92 18.44
N GLY A 100 -12.08 0.85 18.27
CA GLY A 100 -13.54 0.89 18.15
C GLY A 100 -14.09 0.71 16.73
N TYR A 101 -13.23 0.37 15.74
CA TYR A 101 -13.70 -0.02 14.43
C TYR A 101 -14.35 -1.42 14.46
N ARG A 102 -15.37 -1.62 13.64
CA ARG A 102 -15.84 -2.96 13.24
C ARG A 102 -14.94 -3.41 12.10
N VAL A 103 -14.12 -4.44 12.37
CA VAL A 103 -13.05 -4.84 11.45
C VAL A 103 -13.38 -6.12 10.73
N SER A 104 -12.96 -6.24 9.49
CA SER A 104 -12.86 -7.46 8.71
C SER A 104 -11.69 -7.39 7.75
N GLY A 105 -11.23 -8.53 7.25
CA GLY A 105 -10.09 -8.59 6.36
C GLY A 105 -10.21 -9.66 5.29
N LEU A 106 -9.32 -9.59 4.33
CA LEU A 106 -9.11 -10.63 3.33
C LEU A 106 -7.62 -10.91 3.23
N GLU A 107 -7.25 -12.18 3.29
CA GLU A 107 -5.88 -12.65 3.18
C GLU A 107 -5.85 -13.93 2.34
N ILE A 108 -4.81 -14.08 1.51
CA ILE A 108 -4.66 -15.24 0.62
C ILE A 108 -3.96 -16.41 1.30
N SER A 109 -3.13 -16.15 2.33
CA SER A 109 -2.38 -17.18 3.07
C SER A 109 -3.27 -17.86 4.11
N PRO A 110 -3.56 -19.18 3.98
CA PRO A 110 -4.34 -19.91 4.96
C PRO A 110 -3.74 -19.88 6.37
N ALA A 111 -2.41 -19.92 6.48
CA ALA A 111 -1.71 -19.90 7.76
C ALA A 111 -1.93 -18.57 8.51
N GLU A 112 -1.84 -17.44 7.81
CA GLU A 112 -2.07 -16.11 8.38
C GLU A 112 -3.55 -15.90 8.75
N VAL A 113 -4.47 -16.41 7.94
CA VAL A 113 -5.91 -16.42 8.26
C VAL A 113 -6.19 -17.27 9.49
N GLU A 114 -5.58 -18.45 9.60
CA GLU A 114 -5.73 -19.30 10.78
C GLU A 114 -5.26 -18.61 12.06
N TYR A 115 -4.09 -17.96 12.00
CA TYR A 115 -3.56 -17.17 13.12
C TYR A 115 -4.51 -16.04 13.52
N SER A 116 -4.92 -15.21 12.56
CA SER A 116 -5.80 -14.07 12.83
C SER A 116 -7.15 -14.49 13.40
N ARG A 117 -7.71 -15.60 12.94
CA ARG A 117 -8.98 -16.15 13.48
C ARG A 117 -8.81 -16.78 14.85
N LYS A 118 -7.84 -17.70 15.01
CA LYS A 118 -7.69 -18.50 16.24
C LYS A 118 -7.04 -17.72 17.37
N THR A 119 -6.03 -16.91 17.06
CA THR A 119 -5.24 -16.20 18.08
C THR A 119 -5.83 -14.82 18.39
N LEU A 120 -6.27 -14.10 17.36
CA LEU A 120 -6.78 -12.73 17.54
C LEU A 120 -8.31 -12.64 17.51
N GLY A 121 -9.03 -13.70 17.13
CA GLY A 121 -10.49 -13.70 17.06
C GLY A 121 -11.04 -12.71 16.02
N LEU A 122 -10.33 -12.55 14.89
CA LEU A 122 -10.69 -11.62 13.83
C LEU A 122 -11.55 -12.29 12.74
N ASP A 123 -12.40 -11.50 12.09
CA ASP A 123 -13.14 -11.90 10.90
C ASP A 123 -12.29 -11.63 9.64
N VAL A 124 -11.56 -12.65 9.20
CA VAL A 124 -10.69 -12.57 8.01
C VAL A 124 -11.11 -13.65 7.02
N LEU A 125 -11.43 -13.28 5.79
CA LEU A 125 -11.76 -14.21 4.72
C LEU A 125 -10.48 -14.73 4.06
N CYS A 126 -10.36 -16.07 3.92
CA CYS A 126 -9.29 -16.71 3.17
C CYS A 126 -9.71 -16.84 1.69
N ALA A 127 -9.26 -15.92 0.85
CA ALA A 127 -9.63 -15.91 -0.57
C ALA A 127 -8.67 -15.00 -1.38
N SER A 128 -8.67 -15.19 -2.70
CA SER A 128 -8.01 -14.25 -3.61
C SER A 128 -8.90 -13.04 -3.86
N PHE A 129 -8.32 -11.84 -3.81
CA PHE A 129 -9.05 -10.61 -4.19
C PHE A 129 -9.44 -10.59 -5.67
N LEU A 130 -8.77 -11.38 -6.52
CA LEU A 130 -9.07 -11.50 -7.94
C LEU A 130 -10.31 -12.34 -8.23
N GLU A 131 -10.84 -13.08 -7.27
CA GLU A 131 -12.10 -13.82 -7.44
C GLU A 131 -13.27 -12.86 -7.66
N GLU A 132 -14.06 -13.10 -8.70
CA GLU A 132 -15.10 -12.15 -9.17
C GLU A 132 -16.15 -11.86 -8.10
N ASN A 133 -16.60 -12.87 -7.37
CA ASN A 133 -17.71 -12.76 -6.40
C ASN A 133 -17.23 -12.49 -4.96
N VAL A 134 -15.92 -12.48 -4.73
CA VAL A 134 -15.40 -12.18 -3.39
C VAL A 134 -15.73 -10.73 -3.01
N LEU A 135 -16.32 -10.54 -1.83
CA LEU A 135 -16.81 -9.26 -1.30
C LEU A 135 -17.93 -8.59 -2.13
N LYS A 136 -18.65 -9.35 -2.98
CA LYS A 136 -19.78 -8.80 -3.75
C LYS A 136 -20.85 -8.23 -2.82
N GLY A 137 -21.24 -6.98 -3.05
CA GLY A 137 -22.22 -6.26 -2.23
C GLY A 137 -21.69 -5.72 -0.88
N ALA A 138 -20.44 -6.00 -0.53
CA ALA A 138 -19.81 -5.42 0.65
C ALA A 138 -19.42 -3.95 0.42
N SER A 139 -19.50 -3.14 1.49
CA SER A 139 -19.00 -1.76 1.46
C SER A 139 -18.62 -1.30 2.88
N PHE A 140 -17.57 -0.49 2.96
CA PHE A 140 -16.92 -0.12 4.21
C PHE A 140 -16.71 1.39 4.31
N ASP A 141 -16.69 1.90 5.55
CA ASP A 141 -16.35 3.30 5.81
C ASP A 141 -14.86 3.56 5.55
N VAL A 142 -14.02 2.53 5.77
CA VAL A 142 -12.59 2.55 5.46
C VAL A 142 -12.18 1.25 4.77
N VAL A 143 -11.44 1.35 3.68
CA VAL A 143 -10.72 0.24 3.05
C VAL A 143 -9.23 0.54 3.12
N ALA A 144 -8.45 -0.35 3.73
CA ALA A 144 -7.01 -0.25 3.85
C ALA A 144 -6.31 -1.33 3.01
N ALA A 145 -5.17 -1.00 2.40
CA ALA A 145 -4.28 -1.96 1.76
C ALA A 145 -2.83 -1.46 1.87
N PHE A 146 -1.97 -2.27 2.48
CA PHE A 146 -0.58 -1.89 2.73
C PHE A 146 0.37 -2.89 2.08
N PHE A 147 1.09 -2.47 1.04
CA PHE A 147 2.01 -3.29 0.26
C PHE A 147 1.32 -4.52 -0.36
N VAL A 148 0.21 -4.27 -1.05
CA VAL A 148 -0.63 -5.30 -1.67
C VAL A 148 -1.01 -4.96 -3.12
N VAL A 149 -1.44 -3.73 -3.39
CA VAL A 149 -2.02 -3.39 -4.70
C VAL A 149 -1.00 -3.38 -5.83
N GLU A 150 0.28 -3.24 -5.52
CA GLU A 150 1.40 -3.36 -6.46
C GLU A 150 1.60 -4.77 -7.02
N HIS A 151 1.11 -5.79 -6.32
CA HIS A 151 1.28 -7.19 -6.70
C HIS A 151 0.24 -7.69 -7.71
N PHE A 152 -0.79 -6.94 -7.99
CA PHE A 152 -1.84 -7.37 -8.93
C PHE A 152 -1.49 -6.97 -10.36
N PRO A 153 -1.54 -7.91 -11.35
CA PRO A 153 -1.23 -7.59 -12.74
C PRO A 153 -2.17 -6.54 -13.36
N ASP A 154 -3.46 -6.59 -13.03
CA ASP A 154 -4.48 -5.67 -13.53
C ASP A 154 -4.85 -4.65 -12.47
N ALA A 155 -4.16 -3.49 -12.51
CA ALA A 155 -4.46 -2.39 -11.58
C ALA A 155 -5.84 -1.78 -11.81
N ASP A 156 -6.33 -1.73 -13.05
CA ASP A 156 -7.65 -1.15 -13.33
C ASP A 156 -8.74 -1.98 -12.64
N PHE A 157 -8.73 -3.30 -12.79
CA PHE A 157 -9.65 -4.21 -12.10
C PHE A 157 -9.60 -4.02 -10.57
N VAL A 158 -8.40 -3.97 -10.01
CA VAL A 158 -8.20 -3.83 -8.56
C VAL A 158 -8.75 -2.50 -8.04
N PHE A 159 -8.45 -1.38 -8.69
CA PHE A 159 -8.92 -0.08 -8.24
C PHE A 159 -10.41 0.14 -8.49
N GLU A 160 -10.98 -0.45 -9.54
CA GLU A 160 -12.43 -0.51 -9.73
C GLU A 160 -13.12 -1.23 -8.56
N LYS A 161 -12.61 -2.41 -8.20
CA LYS A 161 -13.14 -3.21 -7.09
C LYS A 161 -12.98 -2.49 -5.74
N LEU A 162 -11.80 -1.92 -5.46
CA LEU A 162 -11.58 -1.10 -4.26
C LEU A 162 -12.54 0.09 -4.20
N THR A 163 -12.82 0.72 -5.35
CA THR A 163 -13.76 1.84 -5.42
C THR A 163 -15.18 1.42 -5.03
N VAL A 164 -15.61 0.24 -5.46
CA VAL A 164 -16.93 -0.29 -5.07
C VAL A 164 -16.99 -0.58 -3.58
N LEU A 165 -15.91 -1.11 -3.00
CA LEU A 165 -15.85 -1.45 -1.57
C LEU A 165 -15.86 -0.24 -0.63
N VAL A 166 -15.43 0.94 -1.08
CA VAL A 166 -15.48 2.16 -0.26
C VAL A 166 -16.86 2.81 -0.40
N LYS A 167 -17.55 3.06 0.71
CA LYS A 167 -18.81 3.82 0.74
C LYS A 167 -18.63 5.24 0.18
N PRO A 168 -19.67 5.89 -0.38
CA PRO A 168 -19.64 7.32 -0.63
C PRO A 168 -19.24 8.09 0.64
N GLY A 169 -18.29 9.01 0.55
CA GLY A 169 -17.72 9.73 1.70
C GLY A 169 -16.72 8.93 2.54
N GLY A 170 -16.59 7.62 2.30
CA GLY A 170 -15.62 6.77 3.00
C GLY A 170 -14.18 6.95 2.49
N PHE A 171 -13.23 6.24 3.10
CA PHE A 171 -11.81 6.43 2.87
C PHE A 171 -11.12 5.19 2.33
N LEU A 172 -10.20 5.41 1.38
CA LEU A 172 -9.21 4.44 0.93
C LEU A 172 -7.86 4.82 1.54
N PHE A 173 -7.24 3.88 2.26
CA PHE A 173 -5.96 4.09 2.93
C PHE A 173 -4.90 3.14 2.37
N LEU A 174 -3.94 3.66 1.63
CA LEU A 174 -2.91 2.89 0.95
C LEU A 174 -1.52 3.14 1.53
N GLY A 175 -0.72 2.07 1.61
CA GLY A 175 0.71 2.14 1.86
C GLY A 175 1.46 1.43 0.74
N LEU A 176 2.45 2.08 0.11
CA LEU A 176 3.10 1.60 -1.11
C LEU A 176 4.59 1.94 -1.16
N PRO A 177 5.41 1.17 -1.91
CA PRO A 177 6.71 1.62 -2.38
C PRO A 177 6.58 2.89 -3.21
N SER A 178 7.64 3.67 -3.29
CA SER A 178 7.58 5.01 -3.87
C SER A 178 8.64 5.29 -4.91
N LEU A 179 8.24 5.62 -6.13
CA LEU A 179 9.12 6.22 -7.12
C LEU A 179 9.58 7.64 -6.75
N ASN A 180 9.01 8.26 -5.71
CA ASN A 180 9.45 9.55 -5.18
C ASN A 180 10.34 9.38 -3.94
N GLY A 181 11.19 8.37 -3.93
CA GLY A 181 12.14 8.10 -2.86
C GLY A 181 13.59 8.24 -3.29
N PRO A 182 14.52 8.33 -2.32
CA PRO A 182 15.95 8.48 -2.58
C PRO A 182 16.51 7.37 -3.46
N THR A 183 16.09 6.12 -3.26
CA THR A 183 16.61 4.99 -4.03
C THR A 183 16.30 5.16 -5.52
N PHE A 184 15.04 5.33 -5.92
CA PHE A 184 14.70 5.50 -7.34
C PHE A 184 15.24 6.80 -7.93
N GLN A 185 15.15 7.92 -7.19
CA GLN A 185 15.47 9.24 -7.71
C GLN A 185 16.98 9.47 -7.89
N THR A 186 17.82 8.88 -7.02
CA THR A 186 19.25 9.16 -6.99
C THR A 186 20.15 7.96 -7.26
N ASN A 187 19.57 6.74 -7.26
CA ASN A 187 20.27 5.49 -7.53
C ASN A 187 19.35 4.45 -8.20
N PRO A 188 18.86 4.72 -9.43
CA PRO A 188 17.90 3.83 -10.10
C PRO A 188 18.47 2.44 -10.41
N GLU A 189 19.77 2.28 -10.55
CA GLU A 189 20.42 0.96 -10.70
C GLU A 189 20.15 0.07 -9.48
N GLU A 190 20.32 0.63 -8.28
CA GLU A 190 20.02 -0.07 -7.05
C GLU A 190 18.53 -0.38 -6.90
N TRP A 191 17.66 0.55 -7.32
CA TRP A 191 16.22 0.32 -7.36
C TRP A 191 15.89 -0.91 -8.19
N PHE A 192 16.36 -0.99 -9.44
CA PHE A 192 16.08 -2.13 -10.31
C PHE A 192 16.77 -3.42 -9.84
N ARG A 193 17.95 -3.33 -9.25
CA ARG A 193 18.66 -4.50 -8.70
C ARG A 193 17.90 -5.16 -7.55
N THR A 194 17.22 -4.36 -6.73
CA THR A 194 16.48 -4.81 -5.53
C THR A 194 14.98 -4.85 -5.73
N HIS A 195 14.49 -4.54 -6.93
CA HIS A 195 13.07 -4.52 -7.23
C HIS A 195 12.45 -5.92 -7.07
N PRO A 196 11.36 -6.07 -6.29
CA PRO A 196 10.67 -7.35 -6.15
C PRO A 196 10.11 -7.80 -7.51
N LYS A 197 10.29 -9.09 -7.82
CA LYS A 197 9.87 -9.66 -9.11
C LYS A 197 8.35 -9.73 -9.28
N ASP A 198 7.61 -9.68 -8.20
CA ASP A 198 6.16 -9.76 -8.12
C ASP A 198 5.48 -8.39 -7.93
N HIS A 199 6.22 -7.29 -8.04
CA HIS A 199 5.66 -5.95 -8.14
C HIS A 199 5.41 -5.60 -9.61
N PHE A 200 4.15 -5.51 -10.00
CA PHE A 200 3.75 -5.11 -11.36
C PHE A 200 3.66 -3.60 -11.52
N TRP A 201 3.32 -2.88 -10.44
CA TRP A 201 3.03 -1.46 -10.52
C TRP A 201 3.81 -0.66 -9.49
N ASP A 202 4.42 0.41 -9.98
CA ASP A 202 5.13 1.36 -9.14
C ASP A 202 4.45 2.72 -9.19
N TYR A 203 4.35 3.32 -8.02
CA TYR A 203 3.63 4.55 -7.80
C TYR A 203 4.55 5.64 -7.23
N SER A 204 4.28 6.87 -7.61
CA SER A 204 4.67 8.03 -6.81
C SER A 204 3.44 8.59 -6.11
N PRO A 205 3.57 9.36 -5.03
CA PRO A 205 2.42 10.04 -4.42
C PRO A 205 1.63 10.90 -5.41
N ALA A 206 2.31 11.48 -6.41
CA ALA A 206 1.68 12.29 -7.44
C ALA A 206 0.92 11.45 -8.47
N SER A 207 1.50 10.33 -8.92
CA SER A 207 0.86 9.44 -9.90
C SER A 207 -0.36 8.75 -9.30
N LEU A 208 -0.25 8.25 -8.07
CA LEU A 208 -1.37 7.64 -7.35
C LEU A 208 -2.51 8.65 -7.12
N LYS A 209 -2.21 9.88 -6.70
CA LYS A 209 -3.21 10.95 -6.58
C LYS A 209 -3.98 11.19 -7.89
N LYS A 210 -3.26 11.24 -9.03
CA LYS A 210 -3.90 11.42 -10.35
C LYS A 210 -4.77 10.23 -10.73
N MET A 211 -4.29 9.01 -10.46
CA MET A 211 -5.03 7.78 -10.70
C MET A 211 -6.31 7.74 -9.87
N LEU A 212 -6.22 7.92 -8.56
CA LEU A 212 -7.37 7.90 -7.64
C LEU A 212 -8.42 8.99 -7.97
N LYS A 213 -7.98 10.16 -8.45
CA LYS A 213 -8.91 11.19 -8.95
C LYS A 213 -9.79 10.65 -10.06
N GLY A 214 -9.26 9.81 -10.96
CA GLY A 214 -10.02 9.15 -12.02
C GLY A 214 -11.06 8.16 -11.51
N TYR A 215 -10.83 7.56 -10.35
CA TYR A 215 -11.75 6.66 -9.65
C TYR A 215 -12.70 7.37 -8.69
N GLY A 216 -12.76 8.70 -8.71
CA GLY A 216 -13.70 9.48 -7.89
C GLY A 216 -13.22 9.80 -6.48
N PHE A 217 -11.92 9.63 -6.19
CA PHE A 217 -11.35 9.98 -4.88
C PHE A 217 -10.69 11.35 -4.89
N THR A 218 -10.71 11.99 -3.72
CA THR A 218 -9.90 13.18 -3.39
C THR A 218 -8.83 12.78 -2.37
N THR A 219 -7.57 13.11 -2.64
CA THR A 219 -6.48 12.83 -1.69
C THR A 219 -6.50 13.84 -0.56
N GLU A 220 -6.71 13.36 0.66
CA GLU A 220 -6.78 14.16 1.88
C GLU A 220 -5.43 14.24 2.60
N TYR A 221 -4.65 13.14 2.53
CA TYR A 221 -3.38 13.05 3.23
C TYR A 221 -2.37 12.18 2.49
N LYS A 222 -1.10 12.55 2.56
CA LYS A 222 0.02 11.73 2.12
C LYS A 222 1.24 11.99 3.01
N LYS A 223 2.00 10.92 3.31
CA LYS A 223 3.19 11.03 4.15
C LYS A 223 4.24 9.99 3.71
N PRO A 224 5.54 10.36 3.63
CA PRO A 224 6.60 9.35 3.51
C PRO A 224 6.68 8.56 4.81
N MET A 225 6.94 7.26 4.70
CA MET A 225 7.03 6.36 5.85
C MET A 225 8.47 5.91 6.12
N SER A 226 9.38 6.25 5.24
CA SER A 226 10.80 5.94 5.36
C SER A 226 11.66 7.20 5.15
N TYR A 227 12.66 7.37 6.02
CA TYR A 227 13.60 8.49 5.99
C TYR A 227 15.02 7.93 6.00
N HIS A 228 15.59 7.74 4.80
CA HIS A 228 16.91 7.14 4.63
C HIS A 228 17.88 8.11 3.92
N PRO A 229 18.45 9.12 4.64
CA PRO A 229 19.42 10.04 4.04
C PRO A 229 20.62 9.32 3.41
N SER A 230 21.05 8.19 4.00
CA SER A 230 22.16 7.38 3.49
C SER A 230 21.89 6.72 2.13
N ARG A 231 20.64 6.56 1.73
CA ARG A 231 20.27 6.07 0.39
C ARG A 231 20.22 7.17 -0.65
N ASP A 232 20.16 8.43 -0.23
CA ASP A 232 20.11 9.58 -1.13
C ASP A 232 21.51 9.97 -1.57
N ARG A 233 21.88 9.61 -2.80
CA ARG A 233 23.16 9.96 -3.44
C ARG A 233 23.19 11.41 -3.97
N GLY A 234 22.07 12.12 -3.93
CA GLY A 234 21.93 13.50 -4.32
C GLY A 234 22.35 14.49 -3.22
N TRP A 235 22.07 15.77 -3.46
CA TRP A 235 22.43 16.86 -2.54
C TRP A 235 21.75 16.77 -1.18
N ARG A 236 20.51 16.24 -1.13
CA ARG A 236 19.76 16.11 0.13
C ARG A 236 20.48 15.18 1.11
N GLY A 237 20.91 14.00 0.67
CA GLY A 237 21.63 13.03 1.50
C GLY A 237 23.03 13.47 1.90
N ARG A 238 23.67 14.34 1.07
CA ARG A 238 25.05 14.79 1.30
C ARG A 238 25.16 16.01 2.21
N ILE A 239 24.17 16.91 2.18
CA ILE A 239 24.28 18.24 2.79
C ILE A 239 23.34 18.39 3.99
N LEU A 240 22.16 17.73 3.98
CA LEU A 240 21.16 17.95 5.00
C LEU A 240 21.43 17.13 6.27
N SER A 241 21.24 17.75 7.45
CA SER A 241 21.12 17.00 8.68
C SER A 241 19.90 16.08 8.62
N HIS A 242 19.91 14.98 9.38
CA HIS A 242 18.79 14.04 9.43
C HIS A 242 17.44 14.71 9.72
N ARG A 243 17.40 15.68 10.63
CA ARG A 243 16.18 16.44 10.97
C ARG A 243 15.67 17.29 9.80
N LEU A 244 16.56 17.96 9.08
CA LEU A 244 16.17 18.78 7.93
C LEU A 244 15.74 17.91 6.75
N PHE A 245 16.45 16.79 6.51
CA PHE A 245 16.05 15.79 5.52
C PHE A 245 14.63 15.29 5.79
N ALA A 246 14.32 14.89 7.04
CA ALA A 246 12.98 14.41 7.40
C ALA A 246 11.90 15.49 7.19
N ARG A 247 12.14 16.75 7.59
CA ARG A 247 11.19 17.85 7.37
C ARG A 247 10.91 18.11 5.89
N LEU A 248 11.94 18.16 5.06
CA LEU A 248 11.77 18.35 3.62
C LEU A 248 11.11 17.12 2.96
N SER A 249 11.40 15.94 3.47
CA SER A 249 10.73 14.70 3.05
C SER A 249 9.24 14.74 3.36
N ASP A 250 8.84 15.18 4.54
CA ASP A 250 7.42 15.35 4.90
C ASP A 250 6.70 16.33 3.96
N LEU A 251 7.30 17.48 3.67
CA LEU A 251 6.72 18.49 2.79
C LEU A 251 6.52 18.00 1.35
N THR A 252 7.46 17.21 0.83
CA THR A 252 7.46 16.73 -0.56
C THR A 252 6.95 15.31 -0.72
N CYS A 253 6.61 14.62 0.37
CA CYS A 253 6.34 13.19 0.43
C CYS A 253 7.47 12.38 -0.23
N TYR A 254 8.73 12.69 0.16
CA TYR A 254 9.94 12.09 -0.37
C TYR A 254 10.42 10.97 0.55
N GLY A 255 10.34 9.74 0.09
CA GLY A 255 10.73 8.52 0.82
C GLY A 255 10.52 7.29 -0.03
N ASP A 256 11.23 6.19 0.26
CA ASP A 256 11.14 4.92 -0.50
C ASP A 256 9.80 4.21 -0.30
N THR A 257 9.03 4.62 0.72
CA THR A 257 7.65 4.19 0.95
C THR A 257 6.80 5.38 1.38
N PHE A 258 5.50 5.31 1.09
CA PHE A 258 4.56 6.36 1.51
C PHE A 258 3.19 5.80 1.88
N HIS A 259 2.46 6.54 2.67
CA HIS A 259 1.04 6.34 2.91
C HIS A 259 0.22 7.46 2.26
N LEU A 260 -0.99 7.09 1.80
CA LEU A 260 -1.95 8.02 1.21
C LEU A 260 -3.34 7.67 1.68
N ILE A 261 -4.09 8.69 2.16
CA ILE A 261 -5.50 8.59 2.51
C ILE A 261 -6.28 9.41 1.49
N ALA A 262 -7.29 8.79 0.88
CA ALA A 262 -8.15 9.44 -0.09
C ALA A 262 -9.61 9.21 0.26
N GLN A 263 -10.44 10.25 0.17
CA GLN A 263 -11.87 10.19 0.41
C GLN A 263 -12.62 9.97 -0.90
N LYS A 264 -13.55 9.02 -0.92
CA LYS A 264 -14.48 8.84 -2.03
C LYS A 264 -15.50 9.95 -2.03
N ARG A 265 -15.73 10.57 -3.21
CA ARG A 265 -16.74 11.63 -3.32
C ARG A 265 -18.13 11.11 -3.05
N HIS A 266 -18.99 11.98 -2.51
CA HIS A 266 -20.43 11.76 -2.46
C HIS A 266 -20.96 11.96 -3.89
N THR A 267 -21.27 10.90 -4.60
CA THR A 267 -21.96 10.94 -5.92
C THR A 267 -23.38 10.47 -5.76
#